data_14874178d02579cb071dcf838bb38715
#
_entry.id   14874178d02579cb071dcf838bb38715
#
_cell.length_a   1.000
_cell.length_b   1.000
_cell.length_c   1.000
_cell.angle_alpha   90.00
_cell.angle_beta   90.00
_cell.angle_gamma   90.00
#
_symmetry.space_group_name_H-M   'P 1'
#
loop_
_entity.id
_entity.type
_entity.pdbx_description
1 polymer ?
#
loop_
_entity_poly.entity_id
_entity_poly.type
_entity_poly.pdbx_seq_one_letter_code
_entity_poly.pdbx_strand_id
1 'polypeptide(L)'
;MRLIIPTLLCLFCFQTSQSQMKETSYKEVSFADAIKRNIKKYNVQSDKEFEKGDILKGNALFDSLVQYHLVGTHFEDYAFKSINSRKVKLSKINKPVFIITYASWCVINKGEIPAINKLARKYEDDIQFIVVFWDVKSDAKKMAHQFSNQIKVCYANESYSNDQSVVATLKHSLGFPTSFFLNADLEVVDIKRGGIPIPPRTSVKKALDLNFEIFDQRMVSFLSKKDLDQN
;
A
#
# COMPACT_ATOMS: atom_id res chain seq x y z
N MET A 1 -19.11 5.33 89.87
CA MET A 1 -19.35 4.21 88.98
C MET A 1 -19.41 4.79 87.55
N ARG A 2 -18.32 4.82 86.82
CA ARG A 2 -18.20 5.42 85.48
C ARG A 2 -18.24 4.28 84.46
N LEU A 3 -19.28 4.25 83.63
CA LEU A 3 -19.39 3.32 82.50
C LEU A 3 -18.49 3.80 81.35
N ILE A 4 -17.58 2.96 80.92
CA ILE A 4 -16.73 3.14 79.75
C ILE A 4 -17.40 2.38 78.61
N ILE A 5 -17.89 3.10 77.57
CA ILE A 5 -18.41 2.51 76.34
C ILE A 5 -17.25 2.39 75.36
N PRO A 6 -16.94 1.18 74.86
CA PRO A 6 -15.92 1.04 73.80
C PRO A 6 -16.53 1.36 72.43
N THR A 7 -16.00 2.36 71.78
CA THR A 7 -16.35 2.73 70.39
C THR A 7 -15.73 1.75 69.47
N LEU A 8 -16.53 0.91 68.82
CA LEU A 8 -16.13 -0.05 67.80
C LEU A 8 -15.94 0.69 66.47
N LEU A 9 -14.68 0.90 66.08
CA LEU A 9 -14.29 1.54 64.80
C LEU A 9 -14.35 0.50 63.68
N CYS A 10 -15.42 0.47 62.91
CA CYS A 10 -15.51 -0.32 61.69
C CYS A 10 -14.65 0.27 60.57
N LEU A 11 -13.48 -0.28 60.33
CA LEU A 11 -12.67 -0.01 59.13
C LEU A 11 -13.36 -0.67 57.93
N PHE A 12 -14.06 0.10 57.12
CA PHE A 12 -14.53 -0.31 55.80
C PHE A 12 -13.34 -0.32 54.87
N CYS A 13 -12.79 -1.53 54.58
CA CYS A 13 -11.86 -1.74 53.50
C CYS A 13 -12.56 -1.63 52.18
N PHE A 14 -12.49 -0.47 51.52
CA PHE A 14 -12.83 -0.32 50.12
C PHE A 14 -11.79 -1.10 49.29
N GLN A 15 -12.11 -2.32 48.94
CA GLN A 15 -11.41 -3.01 47.88
C GLN A 15 -11.84 -2.43 46.54
N THR A 16 -11.05 -1.52 46.00
CA THR A 16 -11.15 -1.10 44.60
C THR A 16 -10.79 -2.29 43.73
N SER A 17 -11.80 -3.02 43.25
CA SER A 17 -11.62 -3.97 42.17
C SER A 17 -11.22 -3.20 40.92
N GLN A 18 -9.91 -3.09 40.68
CA GLN A 18 -9.41 -2.71 39.34
C GLN A 18 -9.75 -3.84 38.40
N SER A 19 -10.86 -3.70 37.70
CA SER A 19 -11.15 -4.46 36.51
C SER A 19 -10.05 -4.12 35.50
N GLN A 20 -9.04 -4.97 35.39
CA GLN A 20 -8.12 -4.98 34.28
C GLN A 20 -8.95 -5.32 33.05
N MET A 21 -9.37 -4.28 32.32
CA MET A 21 -9.77 -4.46 30.92
C MET A 21 -8.57 -5.10 30.23
N LYS A 22 -8.67 -6.40 29.95
CA LYS A 22 -7.80 -7.04 28.97
C LYS A 22 -7.98 -6.25 27.70
N GLU A 23 -7.04 -5.39 27.37
CA GLU A 23 -6.86 -4.91 26.01
C GLU A 23 -6.77 -6.18 25.17
N THR A 24 -7.85 -6.49 24.48
CA THR A 24 -7.85 -7.50 23.42
C THR A 24 -7.01 -6.85 22.33
N SER A 25 -5.72 -7.13 22.32
CA SER A 25 -4.83 -6.79 21.22
C SER A 25 -5.47 -7.43 19.99
N TYR A 26 -6.23 -6.65 19.23
CA TYR A 26 -6.66 -7.05 17.90
C TYR A 26 -5.37 -7.28 17.11
N LYS A 27 -5.07 -8.55 16.86
CA LYS A 27 -3.92 -8.92 16.07
C LYS A 27 -4.12 -8.30 14.69
N GLU A 28 -3.39 -7.24 14.45
CA GLU A 28 -3.40 -6.52 13.18
C GLU A 28 -3.21 -7.53 12.05
N VAL A 29 -4.11 -7.53 11.06
CA VAL A 29 -4.05 -8.52 9.98
C VAL A 29 -2.96 -8.10 9.02
N SER A 30 -1.93 -8.91 8.87
CA SER A 30 -0.85 -8.69 7.92
C SER A 30 -1.39 -8.75 6.48
N PHE A 31 -0.91 -7.86 5.63
CA PHE A 31 -1.26 -7.83 4.21
C PHE A 31 -0.92 -9.16 3.49
N ALA A 32 0.26 -9.73 3.77
CA ALA A 32 0.65 -11.02 3.20
C ALA A 32 -0.29 -12.16 3.61
N ASP A 33 -0.73 -12.18 4.86
CA ASP A 33 -1.71 -13.17 5.33
C ASP A 33 -3.07 -12.96 4.67
N ALA A 34 -3.52 -11.72 4.50
CA ALA A 34 -4.76 -11.40 3.80
C ALA A 34 -4.71 -11.84 2.33
N ILE A 35 -3.62 -11.58 1.63
CA ILE A 35 -3.35 -12.09 0.27
C ILE A 35 -3.42 -13.62 0.27
N LYS A 36 -2.64 -14.29 1.12
CA LYS A 36 -2.58 -15.76 1.17
C LYS A 36 -3.95 -16.41 1.35
N ARG A 37 -4.81 -15.81 2.17
CA ARG A 37 -6.16 -16.32 2.43
C ARG A 37 -7.13 -16.17 1.26
N ASN A 38 -7.01 -15.10 0.49
CA ASN A 38 -8.04 -14.67 -0.46
C ASN A 38 -7.65 -14.83 -1.92
N ILE A 39 -6.35 -14.80 -2.26
CA ILE A 39 -5.87 -14.73 -3.64
C ILE A 39 -6.28 -15.93 -4.49
N LYS A 40 -6.27 -17.14 -3.94
CA LYS A 40 -6.65 -18.36 -4.67
C LYS A 40 -8.11 -18.31 -5.13
N LYS A 41 -9.02 -17.89 -4.23
CA LYS A 41 -10.44 -17.75 -4.55
C LYS A 41 -10.66 -16.68 -5.61
N TYR A 42 -10.01 -15.55 -5.46
CA TYR A 42 -10.04 -14.45 -6.43
C TYR A 42 -9.57 -14.94 -7.81
N ASN A 43 -8.39 -15.57 -7.91
CA ASN A 43 -7.84 -16.03 -9.20
C ASN A 43 -8.82 -16.95 -9.91
N VAL A 44 -9.36 -17.99 -9.23
CA VAL A 44 -10.32 -18.91 -9.82
C VAL A 44 -11.55 -18.19 -10.37
N GLN A 45 -12.05 -17.16 -9.67
CA GLN A 45 -13.23 -16.42 -10.11
C GLN A 45 -12.91 -15.46 -11.24
N SER A 46 -11.79 -14.73 -11.16
CA SER A 46 -11.39 -13.74 -12.18
C SER A 46 -11.00 -14.41 -13.48
N ASP A 47 -10.23 -15.50 -13.44
CA ASP A 47 -9.83 -16.25 -14.63
C ASP A 47 -11.05 -16.73 -15.43
N LYS A 48 -12.05 -17.27 -14.73
CA LYS A 48 -13.31 -17.68 -15.35
C LYS A 48 -14.04 -16.54 -16.08
N GLU A 49 -14.02 -15.34 -15.52
CA GLU A 49 -14.69 -14.18 -16.18
C GLU A 49 -13.83 -13.64 -17.32
N PHE A 50 -12.50 -13.60 -17.18
CA PHE A 50 -11.61 -13.22 -18.28
C PHE A 50 -11.64 -14.21 -19.44
N GLU A 51 -11.74 -15.52 -19.19
CA GLU A 51 -11.93 -16.56 -20.23
C GLU A 51 -13.23 -16.35 -21.03
N LYS A 52 -14.29 -15.85 -20.39
CA LYS A 52 -15.54 -15.47 -21.07
C LYS A 52 -15.45 -14.12 -21.81
N GLY A 53 -14.34 -13.38 -21.65
CA GLY A 53 -14.20 -12.02 -22.18
C GLY A 53 -14.87 -10.94 -21.31
N ASP A 54 -15.39 -11.27 -20.13
CA ASP A 54 -16.01 -10.31 -19.21
C ASP A 54 -14.95 -9.58 -18.38
N ILE A 55 -14.25 -8.64 -19.03
CA ILE A 55 -13.19 -7.83 -18.43
C ILE A 55 -13.74 -6.96 -17.28
N LEU A 56 -14.96 -6.42 -17.44
CA LEU A 56 -15.56 -5.55 -16.41
C LEU A 56 -15.78 -6.32 -15.12
N LYS A 57 -16.33 -7.53 -15.21
CA LYS A 57 -16.55 -8.37 -14.04
C LYS A 57 -15.25 -8.87 -13.42
N GLY A 58 -14.26 -9.25 -14.25
CA GLY A 58 -12.94 -9.60 -13.77
C GLY A 58 -12.28 -8.47 -12.98
N ASN A 59 -12.41 -7.23 -13.43
CA ASN A 59 -11.91 -6.05 -12.70
C ASN A 59 -12.71 -5.77 -11.42
N ALA A 60 -14.04 -5.89 -11.46
CA ALA A 60 -14.89 -5.74 -10.26
C ALA A 60 -14.56 -6.76 -9.16
N LEU A 61 -14.17 -7.98 -9.53
CA LEU A 61 -13.67 -8.98 -8.58
C LEU A 61 -12.36 -8.55 -7.92
N PHE A 62 -11.46 -7.89 -8.67
CA PHE A 62 -10.25 -7.32 -8.09
C PHE A 62 -10.56 -6.19 -7.12
N ASP A 63 -11.43 -5.25 -7.50
CA ASP A 63 -11.87 -4.17 -6.61
C ASP A 63 -12.53 -4.73 -5.34
N SER A 64 -13.31 -5.82 -5.45
CA SER A 64 -13.89 -6.51 -4.29
C SER A 64 -12.82 -7.15 -3.41
N LEU A 65 -11.80 -7.81 -3.97
CA LEU A 65 -10.65 -8.32 -3.21
C LEU A 65 -9.99 -7.19 -2.42
N VAL A 66 -9.72 -6.07 -3.07
CA VAL A 66 -9.07 -4.92 -2.44
C VAL A 66 -9.92 -4.37 -1.31
N GLN A 67 -11.18 -4.01 -1.58
CA GLN A 67 -12.03 -3.29 -0.63
C GLN A 67 -12.43 -4.13 0.59
N TYR A 68 -12.69 -5.43 0.41
CA TYR A 68 -13.21 -6.27 1.48
C TYR A 68 -12.14 -7.09 2.22
N HIS A 69 -10.93 -7.20 1.65
CA HIS A 69 -9.92 -8.09 2.22
C HIS A 69 -8.53 -7.49 2.39
N LEU A 70 -8.19 -6.43 1.65
CA LEU A 70 -6.83 -5.88 1.66
C LEU A 70 -6.75 -4.49 2.29
N VAL A 71 -7.76 -3.63 2.11
CA VAL A 71 -7.82 -2.31 2.77
C VAL A 71 -7.87 -2.48 4.27
N GLY A 72 -7.14 -1.66 5.02
CA GLY A 72 -7.00 -1.72 6.48
C GLY A 72 -6.05 -2.81 6.98
N THR A 73 -5.40 -3.59 6.09
CA THR A 73 -4.36 -4.53 6.51
C THR A 73 -3.02 -3.83 6.64
N HIS A 74 -2.18 -4.32 7.56
CA HIS A 74 -0.82 -3.80 7.75
C HIS A 74 0.13 -4.36 6.70
N PHE A 75 0.72 -3.46 5.89
CA PHE A 75 1.68 -3.81 4.85
C PHE A 75 3.03 -4.16 5.50
N GLU A 76 3.67 -5.21 5.02
CA GLU A 76 4.94 -5.65 5.59
C GLU A 76 6.03 -4.58 5.45
N ASP A 77 6.88 -4.45 6.47
CA ASP A 77 8.01 -3.51 6.48
C ASP A 77 9.12 -3.95 5.51
N TYR A 78 8.79 -3.92 4.22
CA TYR A 78 9.77 -4.26 3.19
C TYR A 78 10.93 -3.25 3.13
N ALA A 79 12.11 -3.78 2.87
CA ALA A 79 13.32 -3.01 2.62
C ALA A 79 13.76 -3.16 1.17
N PHE A 80 13.24 -2.31 0.28
CA PHE A 80 13.56 -2.33 -1.14
C PHE A 80 15.00 -1.90 -1.42
N LYS A 81 15.67 -2.56 -2.35
CA LYS A 81 16.98 -2.17 -2.84
C LYS A 81 16.85 -0.99 -3.80
N SER A 82 17.46 0.14 -3.46
CA SER A 82 17.51 1.29 -4.38
C SER A 82 18.63 1.13 -5.41
N ILE A 83 18.43 1.69 -6.59
CA ILE A 83 19.46 1.78 -7.63
C ILE A 83 20.75 2.45 -7.14
N ASN A 84 20.67 3.37 -6.16
CA ASN A 84 21.78 4.08 -5.54
C ASN A 84 22.44 3.30 -4.39
N SER A 85 22.24 1.97 -4.32
CA SER A 85 22.84 1.05 -3.35
C SER A 85 22.41 1.24 -1.89
N ARG A 86 21.47 2.13 -1.59
CA ARG A 86 20.83 2.27 -0.26
C ARG A 86 19.55 1.46 -0.22
N LYS A 87 19.22 0.86 0.94
CA LYS A 87 17.92 0.25 1.16
C LYS A 87 16.90 1.32 1.53
N VAL A 88 15.71 1.25 0.93
CA VAL A 88 14.54 2.05 1.31
C VAL A 88 13.66 1.17 2.18
N LYS A 89 13.72 1.36 3.48
CA LYS A 89 12.92 0.63 4.45
C LYS A 89 11.64 1.42 4.73
N LEU A 90 10.47 0.79 4.60
CA LEU A 90 9.18 1.48 4.70
C LEU A 90 8.95 2.08 6.09
N SER A 91 9.27 1.35 7.17
CA SER A 91 9.14 1.86 8.55
C SER A 91 10.05 3.04 8.91
N LYS A 92 10.92 3.49 8.00
CA LYS A 92 11.75 4.70 8.17
C LYS A 92 11.17 5.92 7.47
N ILE A 93 9.99 5.77 6.89
CA ILE A 93 9.27 6.83 6.18
C ILE A 93 8.13 7.31 7.08
N ASN A 94 8.19 8.55 7.53
CA ASN A 94 7.23 9.11 8.50
C ASN A 94 6.07 9.86 7.82
N LYS A 95 5.69 9.43 6.61
CA LYS A 95 4.59 10.01 5.82
C LYS A 95 3.95 8.94 4.95
N PRO A 96 2.73 9.16 4.45
CA PRO A 96 2.08 8.26 3.51
C PRO A 96 2.98 7.86 2.34
N VAL A 97 2.81 6.63 1.86
CA VAL A 97 3.66 6.06 0.81
C VAL A 97 2.81 5.67 -0.39
N PHE A 98 3.20 6.13 -1.56
CA PHE A 98 2.71 5.64 -2.84
C PHE A 98 3.76 4.76 -3.49
N ILE A 99 3.43 3.48 -3.70
CA ILE A 99 4.31 2.52 -4.37
C ILE A 99 3.65 2.15 -5.70
N ILE A 100 4.40 2.24 -6.81
CA ILE A 100 3.97 1.69 -8.08
C ILE A 100 5.02 0.69 -8.59
N THR A 101 4.55 -0.43 -9.15
CA THR A 101 5.42 -1.53 -9.58
C THR A 101 5.39 -1.71 -11.09
N TYR A 102 6.55 -1.96 -11.68
CA TYR A 102 6.72 -2.21 -13.11
C TYR A 102 7.69 -3.38 -13.36
N ALA A 103 7.78 -3.80 -14.61
CA ALA A 103 8.95 -4.47 -15.14
C ALA A 103 9.52 -3.63 -16.29
N SER A 104 10.81 -3.71 -16.55
CA SER A 104 11.49 -2.91 -17.59
C SER A 104 10.92 -3.12 -19.01
N TRP A 105 10.27 -4.26 -19.23
CA TRP A 105 9.59 -4.62 -20.48
C TRP A 105 8.09 -4.25 -20.52
N CYS A 106 7.55 -3.65 -19.45
CA CYS A 106 6.16 -3.17 -19.46
C CYS A 106 5.96 -2.08 -20.50
N VAL A 107 4.84 -2.17 -21.21
CA VAL A 107 4.38 -1.08 -22.08
C VAL A 107 3.71 -0.02 -21.21
N ILE A 108 4.48 1.00 -20.86
CA ILE A 108 4.01 2.15 -20.09
C ILE A 108 3.51 3.21 -21.09
N ASN A 109 2.33 3.78 -20.86
CA ASN A 109 1.83 4.81 -21.76
C ASN A 109 2.67 6.10 -21.69
N LYS A 110 2.72 6.85 -22.82
CA LYS A 110 3.63 7.98 -23.00
C LYS A 110 3.50 9.10 -21.96
N GLY A 111 2.34 9.24 -21.34
CA GLY A 111 2.04 10.28 -20.35
C GLY A 111 2.22 9.86 -18.91
N GLU A 112 2.36 8.57 -18.62
CA GLU A 112 2.29 8.03 -17.25
C GLU A 112 3.50 8.43 -16.41
N ILE A 113 4.72 8.14 -16.85
CA ILE A 113 5.93 8.52 -16.11
C ILE A 113 6.04 10.05 -15.93
N PRO A 114 5.84 10.89 -16.97
CA PRO A 114 5.80 12.33 -16.79
C PRO A 114 4.74 12.82 -15.80
N ALA A 115 3.55 12.18 -15.76
CA ALA A 115 2.51 12.50 -14.80
C ALA A 115 2.92 12.16 -13.37
N ILE A 116 3.48 10.96 -13.15
CA ILE A 116 3.99 10.52 -11.85
C ILE A 116 5.11 11.47 -11.37
N ASN A 117 6.01 11.88 -12.26
CA ASN A 117 7.05 12.86 -11.93
C ASN A 117 6.48 14.22 -11.49
N LYS A 118 5.41 14.69 -12.16
CA LYS A 118 4.72 15.92 -11.80
C LYS A 118 4.02 15.82 -10.45
N LEU A 119 3.38 14.66 -10.18
CA LEU A 119 2.74 14.39 -8.91
C LEU A 119 3.74 14.25 -7.77
N ALA A 120 4.84 13.57 -7.98
CA ALA A 120 5.89 13.43 -6.98
C ALA A 120 6.48 14.79 -6.55
N ARG A 121 6.57 15.76 -7.46
CA ARG A 121 6.93 17.15 -7.12
C ARG A 121 5.81 17.91 -6.42
N LYS A 122 4.54 17.69 -6.84
CA LYS A 122 3.38 18.36 -6.22
C LYS A 122 3.18 17.95 -4.76
N TYR A 123 3.41 16.67 -4.46
CA TYR A 123 3.14 16.06 -3.15
C TYR A 123 4.42 15.65 -2.40
N GLU A 124 5.59 16.28 -2.70
CA GLU A 124 6.88 15.86 -2.14
C GLU A 124 6.93 15.95 -0.61
N ASP A 125 6.21 16.89 -0.01
CA ASP A 125 6.15 17.07 1.44
C ASP A 125 5.15 16.09 2.10
N ASP A 126 4.11 15.68 1.40
CA ASP A 126 2.99 14.90 1.94
C ASP A 126 3.12 13.38 1.70
N ILE A 127 3.69 12.97 0.57
CA ILE A 127 3.73 11.58 0.13
C ILE A 127 5.15 11.18 -0.30
N GLN A 128 5.62 10.01 0.14
CA GLN A 128 6.82 9.41 -0.43
C GLN A 128 6.45 8.55 -1.64
N PHE A 129 6.98 8.92 -2.80
CA PHE A 129 6.83 8.13 -4.03
C PHE A 129 7.95 7.10 -4.15
N ILE A 130 7.58 5.84 -4.41
CA ILE A 130 8.49 4.71 -4.64
C ILE A 130 8.07 4.02 -5.93
N VAL A 131 9.02 3.75 -6.80
CA VAL A 131 8.85 2.89 -7.97
C VAL A 131 9.66 1.64 -7.75
N VAL A 132 9.05 0.46 -7.90
CA VAL A 132 9.73 -0.83 -7.76
C VAL A 132 9.72 -1.56 -9.10
N PHE A 133 10.89 -1.83 -9.64
CA PHE A 133 11.06 -2.67 -10.83
C PHE A 133 11.27 -4.13 -10.45
N TRP A 134 10.49 -5.02 -11.05
CA TRP A 134 10.64 -6.48 -10.91
C TRP A 134 11.77 -7.03 -11.79
N ASP A 135 12.91 -6.39 -11.71
CA ASP A 135 14.07 -6.62 -12.57
C ASP A 135 15.35 -6.71 -11.76
N VAL A 136 16.42 -7.16 -12.41
CA VAL A 136 17.76 -7.02 -11.86
C VAL A 136 18.21 -5.54 -11.87
N LYS A 137 19.18 -5.21 -11.04
CA LYS A 137 19.65 -3.84 -10.85
C LYS A 137 20.01 -3.11 -12.16
N SER A 138 20.64 -3.83 -13.11
CA SER A 138 21.09 -3.25 -14.39
C SER A 138 19.92 -2.72 -15.22
N ASP A 139 18.81 -3.44 -15.27
CA ASP A 139 17.66 -3.09 -16.08
C ASP A 139 16.81 -2.02 -15.40
N ALA A 140 16.59 -2.12 -14.08
CA ALA A 140 15.98 -1.05 -13.31
C ALA A 140 16.75 0.28 -13.45
N LYS A 141 18.09 0.23 -13.49
CA LYS A 141 18.95 1.41 -13.68
C LYS A 141 18.75 2.08 -15.05
N LYS A 142 18.52 1.30 -16.11
CA LYS A 142 18.21 1.83 -17.44
C LYS A 142 16.91 2.62 -17.47
N MET A 143 15.94 2.23 -16.66
CA MET A 143 14.63 2.93 -16.56
C MET A 143 14.66 4.15 -15.62
N ALA A 144 15.56 4.12 -14.65
CA ALA A 144 15.57 5.09 -13.54
C ALA A 144 15.76 6.55 -13.97
N HIS A 145 16.46 6.80 -15.09
CA HIS A 145 16.69 8.16 -15.59
C HIS A 145 15.41 8.89 -16.03
N GLN A 146 14.30 8.16 -16.22
CA GLN A 146 13.00 8.72 -16.58
C GLN A 146 12.26 9.32 -15.37
N PHE A 147 12.69 8.98 -14.15
CA PHE A 147 12.04 9.40 -12.91
C PHE A 147 12.77 10.58 -12.25
N SER A 148 11.98 11.48 -11.67
CA SER A 148 12.50 12.64 -10.96
C SER A 148 13.14 12.26 -9.61
N ASN A 149 13.97 13.14 -9.07
CA ASN A 149 14.72 12.91 -7.82
C ASN A 149 13.81 12.72 -6.57
N GLN A 150 12.57 13.19 -6.62
CA GLN A 150 11.57 13.00 -5.56
C GLN A 150 11.13 11.54 -5.44
N ILE A 151 11.36 10.73 -6.49
CA ILE A 151 10.93 9.34 -6.55
C ILE A 151 12.09 8.43 -6.15
N LYS A 152 11.86 7.52 -5.22
CA LYS A 152 12.80 6.45 -4.89
C LYS A 152 12.65 5.32 -5.88
N VAL A 153 13.59 5.18 -6.82
CA VAL A 153 13.60 4.05 -7.76
C VAL A 153 14.29 2.87 -7.12
N CYS A 154 13.56 1.78 -6.99
CA CYS A 154 13.95 0.54 -6.35
C CYS A 154 13.80 -0.64 -7.31
N TYR A 155 14.34 -1.79 -6.92
CA TYR A 155 14.22 -3.03 -7.67
C TYR A 155 14.13 -4.24 -6.72
N ALA A 156 13.48 -5.30 -7.19
CA ALA A 156 13.44 -6.61 -6.55
C ALA A 156 13.33 -7.68 -7.64
N ASN A 157 13.96 -8.84 -7.42
CA ASN A 157 13.97 -9.92 -8.42
C ASN A 157 14.03 -11.29 -7.74
N GLU A 158 13.45 -12.31 -8.37
CA GLU A 158 13.42 -13.70 -7.88
C GLU A 158 14.81 -14.29 -7.68
N SER A 159 15.81 -13.84 -8.45
CA SER A 159 17.18 -14.30 -8.32
C SER A 159 17.88 -13.87 -7.02
N TYR A 160 17.28 -12.94 -6.28
CA TYR A 160 17.81 -12.48 -5.01
C TYR A 160 17.08 -13.15 -3.84
N SER A 161 17.77 -13.92 -3.02
CA SER A 161 17.19 -14.68 -1.90
C SER A 161 16.36 -13.81 -0.93
N ASN A 162 16.81 -12.58 -0.69
CA ASN A 162 16.12 -11.63 0.21
C ASN A 162 14.85 -11.00 -0.39
N ASP A 163 14.58 -11.20 -1.67
CA ASP A 163 13.44 -10.60 -2.36
C ASP A 163 12.28 -11.59 -2.55
N GLN A 164 12.47 -12.86 -2.21
CA GLN A 164 11.48 -13.91 -2.46
C GLN A 164 10.11 -13.61 -1.83
N SER A 165 10.09 -13.11 -0.60
CA SER A 165 8.82 -12.77 0.08
C SER A 165 8.08 -11.63 -0.63
N VAL A 166 8.77 -10.52 -0.92
CA VAL A 166 8.14 -9.36 -1.58
C VAL A 166 7.71 -9.69 -3.00
N VAL A 167 8.50 -10.47 -3.73
CA VAL A 167 8.17 -10.94 -5.08
C VAL A 167 6.94 -11.84 -5.05
N ALA A 168 6.90 -12.82 -4.15
CA ALA A 168 5.74 -13.72 -4.02
C ALA A 168 4.46 -12.95 -3.66
N THR A 169 4.54 -12.02 -2.71
CA THR A 169 3.37 -11.30 -2.21
C THR A 169 2.88 -10.23 -3.19
N LEU A 170 3.77 -9.40 -3.74
CA LEU A 170 3.36 -8.25 -4.55
C LEU A 170 3.31 -8.57 -6.04
N LYS A 171 4.36 -9.22 -6.58
CA LYS A 171 4.47 -9.50 -8.03
C LYS A 171 3.57 -10.65 -8.46
N HIS A 172 3.73 -11.81 -7.83
CA HIS A 172 3.05 -13.03 -8.28
C HIS A 172 1.58 -13.09 -7.87
N SER A 173 1.21 -12.45 -6.75
CA SER A 173 -0.17 -12.47 -6.31
C SER A 173 -1.04 -11.43 -7.01
N LEU A 174 -0.55 -10.20 -7.17
CA LEU A 174 -1.37 -9.09 -7.67
C LEU A 174 -1.03 -8.67 -9.10
N GLY A 175 0.11 -9.15 -9.64
CA GLY A 175 0.59 -8.73 -10.96
C GLY A 175 1.18 -7.32 -10.95
N PHE A 176 1.44 -6.82 -12.15
CA PHE A 176 1.97 -5.47 -12.37
C PHE A 176 1.57 -4.94 -13.77
N PRO A 177 1.50 -3.62 -13.97
CA PRO A 177 1.70 -2.59 -12.95
C PRO A 177 0.63 -2.64 -11.86
N THR A 178 1.03 -2.42 -10.62
CA THR A 178 0.12 -2.30 -9.47
C THR A 178 0.58 -1.14 -8.60
N SER A 179 -0.37 -0.31 -8.19
CA SER A 179 -0.14 0.84 -7.31
C SER A 179 -0.72 0.55 -5.93
N PHE A 180 0.07 0.82 -4.89
CA PHE A 180 -0.31 0.67 -3.48
C PHE A 180 -0.30 2.05 -2.82
N PHE A 181 -1.34 2.35 -2.06
CA PHE A 181 -1.48 3.55 -1.27
C PHE A 181 -1.47 3.16 0.20
N LEU A 182 -0.44 3.57 0.93
CA LEU A 182 -0.23 3.22 2.34
C LEU A 182 -0.24 4.49 3.19
N ASN A 183 -0.96 4.49 4.32
CA ASN A 183 -0.86 5.58 5.28
C ASN A 183 0.52 5.60 5.98
N ALA A 184 0.74 6.52 6.90
CA ALA A 184 2.03 6.66 7.60
C ALA A 184 2.35 5.45 8.52
N ASP A 185 1.32 4.71 8.93
CA ASP A 185 1.44 3.51 9.77
C ASP A 185 1.56 2.23 8.93
N LEU A 186 1.75 2.37 7.61
CA LEU A 186 1.82 1.28 6.63
C LEU A 186 0.53 0.46 6.48
N GLU A 187 -0.62 1.00 6.84
CA GLU A 187 -1.89 0.36 6.51
C GLU A 187 -2.25 0.61 5.05
N VAL A 188 -2.81 -0.40 4.42
CA VAL A 188 -3.29 -0.32 3.03
C VAL A 188 -4.56 0.52 2.96
N VAL A 189 -4.50 1.65 2.27
CA VAL A 189 -5.65 2.54 2.04
C VAL A 189 -6.35 2.24 0.72
N ASP A 190 -5.58 1.90 -0.32
CA ASP A 190 -6.12 1.48 -1.62
C ASP A 190 -5.06 0.72 -2.44
N ILE A 191 -5.52 -0.08 -3.40
CA ILE A 191 -4.68 -0.76 -4.39
C ILE A 191 -5.34 -0.64 -5.75
N LYS A 192 -4.57 -0.25 -6.77
CA LYS A 192 -5.04 -0.19 -8.15
C LYS A 192 -4.11 -0.99 -9.07
N ARG A 193 -4.70 -1.87 -9.86
CA ARG A 193 -4.00 -2.69 -10.85
C ARG A 193 -4.16 -2.12 -12.26
N GLY A 194 -3.11 -2.27 -13.05
CA GLY A 194 -3.07 -1.79 -14.44
C GLY A 194 -2.72 -0.31 -14.58
N GLY A 195 -2.29 0.06 -15.77
CA GLY A 195 -2.10 1.46 -16.16
C GLY A 195 -3.44 2.13 -16.50
N ILE A 196 -3.41 3.44 -16.64
CA ILE A 196 -4.56 4.22 -17.08
C ILE A 196 -4.78 3.98 -18.58
N PRO A 197 -5.97 3.53 -19.00
CA PRO A 197 -6.27 3.34 -20.40
C PRO A 197 -6.25 4.69 -21.15
N ILE A 198 -5.36 4.80 -22.13
CA ILE A 198 -5.25 6.00 -22.97
C ILE A 198 -5.71 5.63 -24.40
N PRO A 199 -6.64 6.38 -24.99
CA PRO A 199 -7.10 6.11 -26.36
C PRO A 199 -5.94 6.06 -27.36
N PRO A 200 -6.00 5.18 -28.37
CA PRO A 200 -5.00 5.14 -29.42
C PRO A 200 -4.83 6.52 -30.09
N ARG A 201 -3.60 6.83 -30.53
CA ARG A 201 -3.27 8.10 -31.19
C ARG A 201 -3.40 9.35 -30.31
N THR A 202 -3.59 9.24 -29.00
CA THR A 202 -3.56 10.38 -28.08
C THR A 202 -2.19 11.04 -28.12
N SER A 203 -2.15 12.39 -28.18
CA SER A 203 -0.89 13.12 -28.11
C SER A 203 -0.22 12.94 -26.73
N VAL A 204 1.11 13.07 -26.67
CA VAL A 204 1.87 12.92 -25.41
C VAL A 204 1.35 13.88 -24.34
N LYS A 205 1.08 15.15 -24.71
CA LYS A 205 0.53 16.17 -23.79
C LYS A 205 -0.82 15.72 -23.22
N LYS A 206 -1.77 15.32 -24.08
CA LYS A 206 -3.09 14.87 -23.64
C LYS A 206 -3.01 13.60 -22.78
N ALA A 207 -2.11 12.67 -23.12
CA ALA A 207 -1.87 11.48 -22.32
C ALA A 207 -1.31 11.82 -20.93
N LEU A 208 -0.39 12.80 -20.84
CA LEU A 208 0.13 13.33 -19.58
C LEU A 208 -1.01 13.94 -18.74
N ASP A 209 -1.82 14.81 -19.34
CA ASP A 209 -2.90 15.50 -18.63
C ASP A 209 -3.92 14.51 -18.08
N LEU A 210 -4.32 13.49 -18.85
CA LEU A 210 -5.24 12.43 -18.42
C LEU A 210 -4.64 11.57 -17.27
N ASN A 211 -3.38 11.15 -17.40
CA ASN A 211 -2.72 10.41 -16.33
C ASN A 211 -2.59 11.25 -15.07
N PHE A 212 -2.19 12.52 -15.22
CA PHE A 212 -2.05 13.43 -14.10
C PHE A 212 -3.37 13.63 -13.37
N GLU A 213 -4.45 13.93 -14.09
CA GLU A 213 -5.77 14.15 -13.50
C GLU A 213 -6.27 12.93 -12.71
N ILE A 214 -6.20 11.74 -13.29
CA ILE A 214 -6.66 10.52 -12.63
C ILE A 214 -5.81 10.17 -11.40
N PHE A 215 -4.49 10.27 -11.50
CA PHE A 215 -3.62 10.04 -10.34
C PHE A 215 -3.78 11.13 -9.28
N ASP A 216 -3.93 12.39 -9.68
CA ASP A 216 -4.14 13.52 -8.76
C ASP A 216 -5.42 13.33 -7.92
N GLN A 217 -6.52 12.97 -8.56
CA GLN A 217 -7.76 12.63 -7.87
C GLN A 217 -7.59 11.48 -6.86
N ARG A 218 -6.80 10.45 -7.22
CA ARG A 218 -6.46 9.35 -6.30
C ARG A 218 -5.63 9.84 -5.12
N MET A 219 -4.65 10.73 -5.34
CA MET A 219 -3.82 11.30 -4.27
C MET A 219 -4.65 12.16 -3.31
N VAL A 220 -5.55 13.00 -3.84
CA VAL A 220 -6.48 13.79 -3.02
C VAL A 220 -7.38 12.88 -2.18
N SER A 221 -7.98 11.85 -2.78
CA SER A 221 -8.80 10.87 -2.06
C SER A 221 -8.01 10.11 -1.01
N PHE A 222 -6.75 9.79 -1.29
CA PHE A 222 -5.85 9.11 -0.38
C PHE A 222 -5.50 9.98 0.84
N LEU A 223 -5.16 11.24 0.64
CA LEU A 223 -4.84 12.17 1.72
C LEU A 223 -6.06 12.54 2.57
N SER A 224 -7.25 12.69 1.96
CA SER A 224 -8.48 13.02 2.72
C SER A 224 -8.95 11.89 3.63
N LYS A 225 -8.66 10.63 3.32
CA LYS A 225 -8.94 9.52 4.24
C LYS A 225 -8.09 9.57 5.52
N LYS A 226 -6.89 10.15 5.46
CA LYS A 226 -6.02 10.36 6.63
C LYS A 226 -6.66 11.26 7.68
N ASP A 227 -7.41 12.29 7.25
CA ASP A 227 -8.00 13.27 8.17
C ASP A 227 -9.22 12.70 8.90
N LEU A 228 -9.85 11.64 8.38
CA LEU A 228 -10.99 10.97 9.01
C LEU A 228 -10.59 9.99 10.12
N ASP A 229 -9.36 9.43 10.05
CA ASP A 229 -8.87 8.47 11.04
C ASP A 229 -8.19 9.15 12.25
N GLN A 230 -8.07 10.50 12.25
CA GLN A 230 -7.48 11.28 13.34
C GLN A 230 -8.53 12.03 14.21
N ASN A 231 -9.81 11.87 13.94
CA ASN A 231 -10.93 12.41 14.72
C ASN A 231 -11.74 11.28 15.37
#